data_abe6c34876534d083f0541bd9a2defd0
#
_entry.id   abe6c34876534d083f0541bd9a2defd0
#
_cell.length_a   1.000
_cell.length_b   1.000
_cell.length_c   1.000
_cell.angle_alpha   90.00
_cell.angle_beta   90.00
_cell.angle_gamma   90.00
#
_symmetry.space_group_name_H-M   'P 1'
#
loop_
_entity.id
_entity.type
_entity.pdbx_description
1 polymer ?
#
loop_
_entity_poly.entity_id
_entity_poly.type
_entity_poly.pdbx_seq_one_letter_code
_entity_poly.pdbx_strand_id
1 'polypeptide(L)'
;MVILLKEISFYFFEKETNLAFTKEYALNKEIKIIECPRDAMQGIKTFIPTKNKVTYIQALLRVGFDTIDFGSFVSPKAIPQMQDTAEVLAQLDLSKTTSKLLAIIANTQGAIQASEHEPIRYLGFPFSISENFQMRNTHKTIAESLVTLQEILEIADKKNKEVVTYLSMGFGNPYGDPWNVEIVGEWTEKLSKMGVRILSLSDTVGSSTPEVITYLFSHLIPKYPQIEFGAHLHTTPDTWFEKIDAAYQSGCTRFDGAIQGFGGCPMATDKLTGNMPTEKLISYFTANKKITGLNSLSFESAYNEASKLFGKFH
;
A
#
# COMPACT_ATOMS: atom_id res chain seq x y z
N MET A 1 39.44 0.37 -20.05
CA MET A 1 38.90 -1.01 -20.16
C MET A 1 38.96 -1.77 -18.88
N VAL A 2 40.08 -1.82 -18.13
CA VAL A 2 40.21 -2.57 -16.86
C VAL A 2 39.36 -1.96 -15.71
N ILE A 3 39.20 -0.65 -15.65
CA ILE A 3 38.41 0.06 -14.63
C ILE A 3 36.92 -0.22 -14.85
N LEU A 4 36.45 -0.15 -16.11
CA LEU A 4 35.04 -0.43 -16.45
C LEU A 4 34.61 -1.88 -16.12
N LEU A 5 35.50 -2.85 -16.35
CA LEU A 5 35.27 -4.26 -16.03
C LEU A 5 35.24 -4.51 -14.51
N LYS A 6 36.00 -3.75 -13.70
CA LYS A 6 35.95 -3.83 -12.23
C LYS A 6 34.66 -3.22 -11.68
N GLU A 7 34.20 -2.11 -12.22
CA GLU A 7 32.93 -1.50 -11.81
C GLU A 7 31.73 -2.38 -12.16
N ILE A 8 31.72 -2.97 -13.36
CA ILE A 8 30.69 -3.92 -13.78
C ILE A 8 30.72 -5.18 -12.89
N SER A 9 31.89 -5.74 -12.60
CA SER A 9 32.03 -6.93 -11.74
C SER A 9 31.61 -6.63 -10.30
N PHE A 10 31.94 -5.45 -9.77
CA PHE A 10 31.55 -5.00 -8.43
C PHE A 10 30.04 -4.82 -8.34
N TYR A 11 29.42 -4.20 -9.36
CA TYR A 11 27.97 -4.01 -9.46
C TYR A 11 27.20 -5.34 -9.49
N PHE A 12 27.66 -6.32 -10.28
CA PHE A 12 27.04 -7.64 -10.32
C PHE A 12 27.21 -8.40 -9.01
N PHE A 13 28.37 -8.34 -8.37
CA PHE A 13 28.62 -8.97 -7.09
C PHE A 13 27.77 -8.37 -5.97
N GLU A 14 27.65 -7.06 -5.92
CA GLU A 14 26.79 -6.34 -4.95
C GLU A 14 25.32 -6.67 -5.17
N LYS A 15 24.86 -6.77 -6.41
CA LYS A 15 23.50 -7.17 -6.77
C LYS A 15 23.18 -8.61 -6.33
N GLU A 16 24.07 -9.57 -6.58
CA GLU A 16 23.87 -10.95 -6.15
C GLU A 16 23.89 -11.11 -4.63
N THR A 17 24.78 -10.40 -3.95
CA THR A 17 24.88 -10.42 -2.48
C THR A 17 23.65 -9.81 -1.85
N ASN A 18 23.17 -8.68 -2.34
CA ASN A 18 21.95 -8.03 -1.86
C ASN A 18 20.70 -8.90 -2.10
N LEU A 19 20.60 -9.54 -3.27
CA LEU A 19 19.47 -10.40 -3.59
C LEU A 19 19.47 -11.68 -2.74
N ALA A 20 20.64 -12.27 -2.45
CA ALA A 20 20.74 -13.39 -1.54
C ALA A 20 20.33 -13.04 -0.12
N PHE A 21 20.80 -11.89 0.40
CA PHE A 21 20.42 -11.38 1.72
C PHE A 21 18.92 -11.11 1.82
N THR A 22 18.33 -10.42 0.85
CA THR A 22 16.91 -10.07 0.87
C THR A 22 16.02 -11.30 0.74
N LYS A 23 16.45 -12.30 -0.02
CA LYS A 23 15.74 -13.58 -0.14
C LYS A 23 15.74 -14.35 1.18
N GLU A 24 16.87 -14.45 1.86
CA GLU A 24 16.98 -15.09 3.17
C GLU A 24 16.18 -14.32 4.23
N TYR A 25 16.21 -12.98 4.17
CA TYR A 25 15.41 -12.11 5.03
C TYR A 25 13.90 -12.35 4.87
N ALA A 26 13.39 -12.45 3.64
CA ALA A 26 11.98 -12.71 3.37
C ALA A 26 11.55 -14.14 3.73
N LEU A 27 12.47 -15.13 3.61
CA LEU A 27 12.19 -16.52 3.95
C LEU A 27 11.80 -16.71 5.42
N ASN A 28 12.32 -15.87 6.31
CA ASN A 28 12.14 -15.98 7.76
C ASN A 28 11.07 -15.02 8.31
N LYS A 29 10.47 -14.16 7.48
CA LYS A 29 9.42 -13.23 7.90
C LYS A 29 8.02 -13.71 7.50
N GLU A 30 7.06 -13.35 8.33
CA GLU A 30 5.64 -13.53 8.05
C GLU A 30 5.20 -12.60 6.91
N ILE A 31 4.38 -13.12 6.02
CA ILE A 31 3.79 -12.35 4.94
C ILE A 31 2.58 -11.58 5.47
N LYS A 32 2.62 -10.28 5.34
CA LYS A 32 1.51 -9.39 5.67
C LYS A 32 0.72 -9.06 4.41
N ILE A 33 -0.54 -9.44 4.38
CA ILE A 33 -1.48 -9.04 3.33
C ILE A 33 -2.37 -7.94 3.90
N ILE A 34 -2.40 -6.81 3.21
CA ILE A 34 -3.21 -5.64 3.52
C ILE A 34 -4.36 -5.63 2.52
N GLU A 35 -5.57 -5.84 3.01
CA GLU A 35 -6.76 -5.75 2.18
C GLU A 35 -7.25 -4.30 2.12
N CYS A 36 -7.52 -3.79 0.92
CA CYS A 36 -7.81 -2.37 0.66
C CYS A 36 -9.25 -2.11 0.15
N PRO A 37 -10.30 -2.47 0.91
CA PRO A 37 -11.69 -2.21 0.51
C PRO A 37 -11.98 -0.71 0.33
N ARG A 38 -11.32 0.17 1.07
CA ARG A 38 -11.46 1.63 0.89
C ARG A 38 -11.03 2.04 -0.51
N ASP A 39 -9.88 1.57 -0.96
CA ASP A 39 -9.34 1.89 -2.28
C ASP A 39 -10.23 1.34 -3.40
N ALA A 40 -10.69 0.12 -3.23
CA ALA A 40 -11.65 -0.51 -4.13
C ALA A 40 -12.96 0.28 -4.30
N MET A 41 -13.44 0.91 -3.23
CA MET A 41 -14.73 1.63 -3.21
C MET A 41 -14.63 3.11 -3.55
N GLN A 42 -13.52 3.79 -3.23
CA GLN A 42 -13.47 5.26 -3.20
C GLN A 42 -13.80 5.94 -4.54
N GLY A 43 -13.51 5.29 -5.66
CA GLY A 43 -13.76 5.80 -7.02
C GLY A 43 -15.19 5.57 -7.53
N ILE A 44 -16.02 4.80 -6.82
CA ILE A 44 -17.38 4.48 -7.22
C ILE A 44 -18.27 5.72 -7.09
N LYS A 45 -18.92 6.11 -8.17
CA LYS A 45 -19.75 7.32 -8.22
C LYS A 45 -21.05 7.20 -7.43
N THR A 46 -21.67 6.02 -7.49
CA THR A 46 -22.89 5.73 -6.73
C THR A 46 -22.54 5.51 -5.27
N PHE A 47 -23.10 6.30 -4.36
CA PHE A 47 -22.80 6.15 -2.93
C PHE A 47 -23.23 4.75 -2.45
N ILE A 48 -22.28 4.03 -1.91
CA ILE A 48 -22.51 2.72 -1.30
C ILE A 48 -23.07 2.97 0.11
N PRO A 49 -24.29 2.49 0.44
CA PRO A 49 -24.86 2.69 1.76
C PRO A 49 -23.96 2.14 2.87
N THR A 50 -23.88 2.81 4.00
CA THR A 50 -23.07 2.45 5.18
C THR A 50 -23.24 0.99 5.57
N LYS A 51 -24.48 0.49 5.60
CA LYS A 51 -24.79 -0.92 5.91
C LYS A 51 -24.08 -1.91 4.97
N ASN A 52 -23.96 -1.57 3.68
CA ASN A 52 -23.28 -2.44 2.71
C ASN A 52 -21.77 -2.45 2.94
N LYS A 53 -21.17 -1.30 3.25
CA LYS A 53 -19.77 -1.18 3.65
C LYS A 53 -19.48 -1.98 4.92
N VAL A 54 -20.32 -1.84 5.94
CA VAL A 54 -20.20 -2.60 7.18
C VAL A 54 -20.25 -4.10 6.91
N THR A 55 -21.24 -4.58 6.12
CA THR A 55 -21.37 -6.00 5.78
C THR A 55 -20.10 -6.54 5.09
N TYR A 56 -19.57 -5.80 4.12
CA TYR A 56 -18.36 -6.20 3.39
C TYR A 56 -17.12 -6.20 4.30
N ILE A 57 -16.88 -5.10 5.01
CA ILE A 57 -15.71 -4.98 5.90
C ILE A 57 -15.79 -6.01 7.03
N GLN A 58 -16.98 -6.30 7.57
CA GLN A 58 -17.18 -7.33 8.59
C GLN A 58 -16.85 -8.73 8.06
N ALA A 59 -17.10 -9.02 6.78
CA ALA A 59 -16.68 -10.27 6.16
C ALA A 59 -15.14 -10.35 6.05
N LEU A 60 -14.49 -9.26 5.68
CA LEU A 60 -13.02 -9.16 5.60
C LEU A 60 -12.34 -9.36 6.97
N LEU A 61 -12.91 -8.80 8.04
CA LEU A 61 -12.40 -8.92 9.41
C LEU A 61 -12.32 -10.38 9.90
N ARG A 62 -13.11 -11.29 9.31
CA ARG A 62 -13.12 -12.73 9.65
C ARG A 62 -12.03 -13.52 8.92
N VAL A 63 -11.43 -12.94 7.88
CA VAL A 63 -10.42 -13.61 7.06
C VAL A 63 -9.09 -13.71 7.80
N GLY A 64 -8.73 -12.70 8.60
CA GLY A 64 -7.47 -12.64 9.34
C GLY A 64 -6.34 -11.95 8.56
N PHE A 65 -6.65 -11.00 7.68
CA PHE A 65 -5.64 -10.13 7.08
C PHE A 65 -4.81 -9.41 8.16
N ASP A 66 -3.53 -9.11 7.91
CA ASP A 66 -2.72 -8.33 8.86
C ASP A 66 -3.37 -6.96 9.10
N THR A 67 -3.76 -6.29 8.02
CA THR A 67 -4.35 -4.95 8.07
C THR A 67 -5.50 -4.85 7.08
N ILE A 68 -6.52 -4.07 7.43
CA ILE A 68 -7.61 -3.68 6.53
C ILE A 68 -7.60 -2.15 6.41
N ASP A 69 -7.34 -1.66 5.19
CA ASP A 69 -7.55 -0.26 4.80
C ASP A 69 -9.04 -0.02 4.59
N PHE A 70 -9.73 0.29 5.69
CA PHE A 70 -11.20 0.21 5.74
C PHE A 70 -11.90 1.52 5.39
N GLY A 71 -11.22 2.67 5.47
CA GLY A 71 -11.87 3.96 5.34
C GLY A 71 -10.92 5.14 5.26
N SER A 72 -11.47 6.36 5.29
CA SER A 72 -10.69 7.58 5.12
C SER A 72 -11.28 8.74 5.92
N PHE A 73 -10.41 9.54 6.53
CA PHE A 73 -10.72 10.83 7.16
C PHE A 73 -10.25 12.00 6.29
N VAL A 74 -10.33 11.83 4.98
CA VAL A 74 -10.15 12.89 3.99
C VAL A 74 -11.47 13.67 3.85
N SER A 75 -11.40 14.93 3.41
CA SER A 75 -12.59 15.75 3.22
C SER A 75 -13.67 15.04 2.39
N PRO A 76 -14.93 15.00 2.85
CA PRO A 76 -16.06 14.46 2.09
C PRO A 76 -16.28 15.12 0.73
N LYS A 77 -15.81 16.36 0.54
CA LYS A 77 -15.84 17.03 -0.76
C LYS A 77 -14.88 16.40 -1.75
N ALA A 78 -13.74 15.89 -1.28
CA ALA A 78 -12.76 15.25 -2.12
C ALA A 78 -13.11 13.77 -2.37
N ILE A 79 -13.54 13.06 -1.33
CA ILE A 79 -13.90 11.63 -1.41
C ILE A 79 -15.28 11.41 -0.75
N PRO A 80 -16.38 11.73 -1.46
CA PRO A 80 -17.74 11.59 -0.92
C PRO A 80 -18.07 10.18 -0.48
N GLN A 81 -17.50 9.17 -1.16
CA GLN A 81 -17.73 7.76 -0.87
C GLN A 81 -17.31 7.36 0.54
N MET A 82 -16.33 8.04 1.15
CA MET A 82 -15.80 7.71 2.46
C MET A 82 -16.29 8.64 3.59
N GLN A 83 -17.30 9.47 3.35
CA GLN A 83 -17.82 10.44 4.33
C GLN A 83 -18.37 9.80 5.61
N ASP A 84 -18.77 8.53 5.53
CA ASP A 84 -19.37 7.75 6.61
C ASP A 84 -18.39 6.80 7.33
N THR A 85 -17.06 7.01 7.17
CA THR A 85 -16.02 6.14 7.74
C THR A 85 -16.19 5.94 9.25
N ALA A 86 -16.44 7.00 10.01
CA ALA A 86 -16.63 6.91 11.46
C ALA A 86 -17.90 6.11 11.82
N GLU A 87 -18.98 6.27 11.04
CA GLU A 87 -20.24 5.53 11.22
C GLU A 87 -20.07 4.05 10.87
N VAL A 88 -19.32 3.74 9.81
CA VAL A 88 -18.93 2.36 9.47
C VAL A 88 -18.17 1.74 10.63
N LEU A 89 -17.12 2.41 11.14
CA LEU A 89 -16.31 1.92 12.24
C LEU A 89 -17.15 1.60 13.49
N ALA A 90 -18.07 2.47 13.83
CA ALA A 90 -18.92 2.31 15.02
C ALA A 90 -19.84 1.09 14.96
N GLN A 91 -20.09 0.53 13.77
CA GLN A 91 -20.96 -0.63 13.56
C GLN A 91 -20.17 -1.94 13.35
N LEU A 92 -18.82 -1.90 13.32
CA LEU A 92 -18.01 -3.10 13.17
C LEU A 92 -17.87 -3.86 14.49
N ASP A 93 -18.07 -5.18 14.45
CA ASP A 93 -17.69 -6.07 15.54
C ASP A 93 -16.21 -6.45 15.42
N LEU A 94 -15.39 -5.88 16.28
CA LEU A 94 -13.94 -6.09 16.31
C LEU A 94 -13.52 -7.14 17.36
N SER A 95 -14.46 -7.75 18.07
CA SER A 95 -14.17 -8.64 19.21
C SER A 95 -13.44 -9.93 18.84
N LYS A 96 -13.53 -10.35 17.57
CA LYS A 96 -12.98 -11.65 17.08
C LYS A 96 -11.94 -11.50 15.97
N THR A 97 -11.51 -10.29 15.69
CA THR A 97 -10.49 -10.08 14.65
C THR A 97 -9.12 -9.84 15.24
N THR A 98 -8.10 -10.29 14.54
CA THR A 98 -6.70 -9.92 14.78
C THR A 98 -6.20 -8.86 13.79
N SER A 99 -7.02 -8.53 12.77
CA SER A 99 -6.69 -7.54 11.77
C SER A 99 -6.62 -6.14 12.37
N LYS A 100 -5.59 -5.41 12.03
CA LYS A 100 -5.42 -4.00 12.37
C LYS A 100 -6.19 -3.14 11.38
N LEU A 101 -6.73 -2.02 11.85
CA LEU A 101 -7.43 -1.08 10.98
C LEU A 101 -6.48 0.06 10.55
N LEU A 102 -6.52 0.35 9.26
CA LEU A 102 -5.86 1.49 8.63
C LEU A 102 -6.91 2.44 8.08
N ALA A 103 -6.74 3.73 8.32
CA ALA A 103 -7.54 4.78 7.68
C ALA A 103 -6.65 5.78 6.96
N ILE A 104 -7.03 6.15 5.73
CA ILE A 104 -6.31 7.15 4.95
C ILE A 104 -6.61 8.55 5.48
N ILE A 105 -5.57 9.35 5.56
CA ILE A 105 -5.60 10.77 5.92
C ILE A 105 -4.82 11.59 4.90
N ALA A 106 -5.15 12.86 4.72
CA ALA A 106 -4.44 13.75 3.79
C ALA A 106 -3.87 15.01 4.46
N ASN A 107 -4.17 15.22 5.74
CA ASN A 107 -3.74 16.39 6.49
C ASN A 107 -3.80 16.17 8.00
N THR A 108 -3.31 17.13 8.75
CA THR A 108 -3.26 17.13 10.22
C THR A 108 -4.63 16.98 10.87
N GLN A 109 -5.66 17.62 10.31
CA GLN A 109 -7.02 17.52 10.86
C GLN A 109 -7.58 16.10 10.72
N GLY A 110 -7.37 15.44 9.56
CA GLY A 110 -7.75 14.04 9.36
C GLY A 110 -6.98 13.11 10.30
N ALA A 111 -5.69 13.39 10.56
CA ALA A 111 -4.89 12.62 11.50
C ALA A 111 -5.43 12.73 12.94
N ILE A 112 -5.80 13.94 13.37
CA ILE A 112 -6.43 14.15 14.69
C ILE A 112 -7.72 13.35 14.79
N GLN A 113 -8.63 13.51 13.82
CA GLN A 113 -9.93 12.82 13.83
C GLN A 113 -9.77 11.29 13.83
N ALA A 114 -8.94 10.73 12.95
CA ALA A 114 -8.69 9.30 12.90
C ALA A 114 -8.09 8.76 14.21
N SER A 115 -7.21 9.55 14.84
CA SER A 115 -6.52 9.16 16.07
C SER A 115 -7.41 9.15 17.31
N GLU A 116 -8.58 9.78 17.27
CA GLU A 116 -9.58 9.73 18.35
C GLU A 116 -10.28 8.36 18.42
N HIS A 117 -10.22 7.59 17.35
CA HIS A 117 -10.78 6.24 17.30
C HIS A 117 -9.74 5.20 17.76
N GLU A 118 -9.93 4.63 18.93
CA GLU A 118 -9.01 3.65 19.51
C GLU A 118 -8.71 2.48 18.58
N PRO A 119 -9.69 1.85 17.87
CA PRO A 119 -9.44 0.70 17.02
C PRO A 119 -8.56 0.97 15.79
N ILE A 120 -8.40 2.22 15.36
CA ILE A 120 -7.53 2.55 14.24
C ILE A 120 -6.08 2.46 14.70
N ARG A 121 -5.33 1.51 14.13
CA ARG A 121 -3.90 1.33 14.42
C ARG A 121 -3.02 2.16 13.52
N TYR A 122 -3.35 2.23 12.23
CA TYR A 122 -2.53 2.86 11.22
C TYR A 122 -3.18 4.07 10.59
N LEU A 123 -2.40 5.13 10.41
CA LEU A 123 -2.75 6.32 9.63
C LEU A 123 -2.04 6.23 8.28
N GLY A 124 -2.78 6.00 7.20
CA GLY A 124 -2.23 5.95 5.85
C GLY A 124 -2.09 7.36 5.26
N PHE A 125 -0.87 7.77 4.93
CA PHE A 125 -0.60 9.08 4.36
C PHE A 125 -0.01 8.98 2.96
N PRO A 126 -0.70 9.46 1.90
CA PRO A 126 -0.17 9.51 0.56
C PRO A 126 0.83 10.68 0.44
N PHE A 127 2.05 10.34 0.08
CA PHE A 127 3.14 11.27 -0.21
C PHE A 127 3.71 10.97 -1.59
N SER A 128 3.86 11.97 -2.46
CA SER A 128 4.38 11.76 -3.81
C SER A 128 5.77 12.32 -4.00
N ILE A 129 6.57 11.61 -4.82
CA ILE A 129 7.85 12.12 -5.31
C ILE A 129 7.72 12.92 -6.61
N SER A 130 6.52 12.98 -7.20
CA SER A 130 6.15 13.83 -8.33
C SER A 130 5.44 15.07 -7.83
N GLU A 131 6.01 16.25 -8.09
CA GLU A 131 5.42 17.54 -7.67
C GLU A 131 4.06 17.74 -8.33
N ASN A 132 3.94 17.42 -9.61
CA ASN A 132 2.68 17.52 -10.35
C ASN A 132 1.59 16.64 -9.76
N PHE A 133 1.92 15.40 -9.40
CA PHE A 133 0.93 14.51 -8.76
C PHE A 133 0.60 14.95 -7.34
N GLN A 134 1.58 15.36 -6.56
CA GLN A 134 1.37 15.85 -5.20
C GLN A 134 0.38 17.02 -5.18
N MET A 135 0.58 17.98 -6.09
CA MET A 135 -0.30 19.13 -6.23
C MET A 135 -1.72 18.74 -6.67
N ARG A 136 -1.85 17.79 -7.62
CA ARG A 136 -3.15 17.30 -8.10
C ARG A 136 -3.91 16.51 -7.03
N ASN A 137 -3.20 15.70 -6.25
CA ASN A 137 -3.80 14.77 -5.30
C ASN A 137 -4.18 15.45 -3.98
N THR A 138 -3.35 16.35 -3.47
CA THR A 138 -3.54 16.96 -2.14
C THR A 138 -3.64 18.47 -2.13
N HIS A 139 -3.50 19.12 -3.28
CA HIS A 139 -3.39 20.58 -3.42
C HIS A 139 -2.26 21.21 -2.59
N LYS A 140 -1.17 20.46 -2.41
CA LYS A 140 0.04 20.85 -1.70
C LYS A 140 1.27 20.56 -2.54
N THR A 141 2.31 21.37 -2.36
CA THR A 141 3.65 21.08 -2.82
C THR A 141 4.24 19.91 -2.03
N ILE A 142 5.30 19.28 -2.56
CA ILE A 142 6.06 18.27 -1.81
C ILE A 142 6.62 18.88 -0.51
N ALA A 143 7.11 20.11 -0.55
CA ALA A 143 7.63 20.81 0.64
C ALA A 143 6.57 20.98 1.74
N GLU A 144 5.37 21.42 1.39
CA GLU A 144 4.24 21.54 2.33
C GLU A 144 3.77 20.18 2.84
N SER A 145 3.83 19.16 2.01
CA SER A 145 3.46 17.80 2.39
C SER A 145 4.46 17.18 3.38
N LEU A 146 5.75 17.52 3.30
CA LEU A 146 6.74 17.13 4.30
C LEU A 146 6.46 17.75 5.67
N VAL A 147 6.09 19.03 5.70
CA VAL A 147 5.68 19.69 6.96
C VAL A 147 4.45 19.01 7.54
N THR A 148 3.46 18.73 6.70
CA THR A 148 2.26 17.99 7.11
C THR A 148 2.58 16.59 7.63
N LEU A 149 3.49 15.87 6.97
CA LEU A 149 3.91 14.54 7.43
C LEU A 149 4.61 14.59 8.79
N GLN A 150 5.46 15.59 9.02
CA GLN A 150 6.11 15.78 10.33
C GLN A 150 5.08 15.97 11.45
N GLU A 151 4.09 16.83 11.23
CA GLU A 151 2.99 17.04 12.20
C GLU A 151 2.17 15.76 12.44
N ILE A 152 1.90 14.98 11.38
CA ILE A 152 1.18 13.71 11.47
C ILE A 152 1.98 12.68 12.28
N LEU A 153 3.29 12.58 12.07
CA LEU A 153 4.15 11.67 12.84
C LEU A 153 4.11 12.01 14.33
N GLU A 154 4.15 13.30 14.68
CA GLU A 154 4.05 13.75 16.08
C GLU A 154 2.68 13.44 16.71
N ILE A 155 1.58 13.60 15.94
CA ILE A 155 0.23 13.24 16.40
C ILE A 155 0.14 11.73 16.62
N ALA A 156 0.63 10.94 15.66
CA ALA A 156 0.59 9.49 15.72
C ALA A 156 1.35 8.96 16.95
N ASP A 157 2.54 9.49 17.21
CA ASP A 157 3.35 9.13 18.39
C ASP A 157 2.58 9.42 19.69
N LYS A 158 2.07 10.64 19.84
CA LYS A 158 1.27 11.05 21.03
C LYS A 158 0.02 10.20 21.25
N LYS A 159 -0.56 9.65 20.18
CA LYS A 159 -1.81 8.86 20.20
C LYS A 159 -1.57 7.36 20.09
N ASN A 160 -0.32 6.91 20.16
CA ASN A 160 0.08 5.50 20.01
C ASN A 160 -0.44 4.87 18.71
N LYS A 161 -0.38 5.62 17.62
CA LYS A 161 -0.68 5.18 16.24
C LYS A 161 0.62 5.07 15.44
N GLU A 162 0.57 4.35 14.33
CA GLU A 162 1.68 4.28 13.39
C GLU A 162 1.29 4.88 12.04
N VAL A 163 2.24 5.53 11.37
CA VAL A 163 2.02 6.11 10.05
C VAL A 163 2.53 5.15 8.98
N VAL A 164 1.65 4.79 8.04
CA VAL A 164 2.04 4.13 6.78
C VAL A 164 2.14 5.21 5.71
N THR A 165 3.35 5.50 5.26
CA THR A 165 3.56 6.46 4.18
C THR A 165 3.53 5.73 2.84
N TYR A 166 2.58 6.09 1.97
CA TYR A 166 2.50 5.58 0.60
C TYR A 166 3.31 6.48 -0.32
N LEU A 167 4.44 5.97 -0.84
CA LEU A 167 5.31 6.72 -1.74
C LEU A 167 4.76 6.65 -3.17
N SER A 168 3.81 7.53 -3.46
CA SER A 168 3.16 7.64 -4.76
C SER A 168 4.15 8.03 -5.86
N MET A 169 3.91 7.54 -7.09
CA MET A 169 4.81 7.66 -8.23
C MET A 169 6.18 7.02 -7.99
N GLY A 170 6.26 6.06 -7.07
CA GLY A 170 7.50 5.36 -6.72
C GLY A 170 8.12 4.55 -7.87
N PHE A 171 7.37 4.26 -8.93
CA PHE A 171 7.81 3.48 -10.09
C PHE A 171 7.73 4.27 -11.41
N GLY A 172 7.62 5.58 -11.34
CA GLY A 172 7.49 6.45 -12.51
C GLY A 172 6.25 7.35 -12.45
N ASN A 173 6.21 8.33 -13.35
CA ASN A 173 5.08 9.25 -13.46
C ASN A 173 4.80 9.62 -14.92
N PRO A 174 3.54 9.95 -15.28
CA PRO A 174 3.15 10.36 -16.63
C PRO A 174 3.30 11.87 -16.88
N TYR A 175 3.83 12.63 -15.91
CA TYR A 175 3.83 14.10 -15.95
C TYR A 175 5.15 14.70 -16.45
N GLY A 176 6.17 13.85 -16.70
CA GLY A 176 7.50 14.31 -17.07
C GLY A 176 8.31 14.86 -15.90
N ASP A 177 7.88 14.66 -14.65
CA ASP A 177 8.68 14.97 -13.48
C ASP A 177 9.91 14.05 -13.45
N PRO A 178 11.08 14.53 -12.97
CA PRO A 178 12.28 13.70 -12.85
C PRO A 178 11.99 12.44 -12.03
N TRP A 179 12.36 11.29 -12.59
CA TRP A 179 12.24 10.01 -11.93
C TRP A 179 13.38 9.08 -12.34
N ASN A 180 13.99 8.47 -11.36
CA ASN A 180 14.88 7.32 -11.48
C ASN A 180 14.94 6.62 -10.11
N VAL A 181 15.65 5.50 -10.03
CA VAL A 181 15.76 4.71 -8.81
C VAL A 181 16.56 5.41 -7.70
N GLU A 182 17.51 6.27 -8.07
CA GLU A 182 18.30 7.09 -7.13
C GLU A 182 17.40 8.11 -6.44
N ILE A 183 16.51 8.78 -7.17
CA ILE A 183 15.54 9.72 -6.62
C ILE A 183 14.64 9.02 -5.59
N VAL A 184 14.16 7.80 -5.87
CA VAL A 184 13.39 7.02 -4.90
C VAL A 184 14.21 6.71 -3.66
N GLY A 185 15.50 6.39 -3.82
CA GLY A 185 16.44 6.18 -2.73
C GLY A 185 16.65 7.43 -1.85
N GLU A 186 16.84 8.60 -2.47
CA GLU A 186 16.98 9.90 -1.78
C GLU A 186 15.73 10.25 -0.96
N TRP A 187 14.54 10.04 -1.54
CA TRP A 187 13.29 10.24 -0.83
C TRP A 187 13.10 9.25 0.31
N THR A 188 13.47 7.98 0.12
CA THR A 188 13.45 6.98 1.18
C THR A 188 14.35 7.40 2.34
N GLU A 189 15.57 7.87 2.05
CA GLU A 189 16.50 8.37 3.07
C GLU A 189 15.93 9.56 3.84
N LYS A 190 15.35 10.52 3.14
CA LYS A 190 14.73 11.71 3.75
C LYS A 190 13.57 11.33 4.67
N LEU A 191 12.66 10.48 4.22
CA LEU A 191 11.51 10.02 4.99
C LEU A 191 11.95 9.18 6.21
N SER A 192 12.97 8.34 6.04
CA SER A 192 13.59 7.58 7.15
C SER A 192 14.15 8.50 8.24
N LYS A 193 14.87 9.56 7.85
CA LYS A 193 15.40 10.57 8.79
C LYS A 193 14.30 11.35 9.51
N MET A 194 13.14 11.51 8.92
CA MET A 194 11.96 12.11 9.55
C MET A 194 11.28 11.17 10.56
N GLY A 195 11.63 9.89 10.59
CA GLY A 195 11.04 8.91 11.51
C GLY A 195 9.98 8.00 10.89
N VAL A 196 9.78 8.01 9.56
CA VAL A 196 8.92 7.04 8.89
C VAL A 196 9.44 5.63 9.13
N ARG A 197 8.55 4.73 9.57
CA ARG A 197 8.84 3.33 9.89
C ARG A 197 8.20 2.33 8.94
N ILE A 198 7.12 2.72 8.27
CA ILE A 198 6.43 1.89 7.27
C ILE A 198 6.33 2.72 6.00
N LEU A 199 6.97 2.24 4.92
CA LEU A 199 7.00 2.91 3.63
C LEU A 199 6.50 1.96 2.54
N SER A 200 5.30 2.21 2.00
CA SER A 200 4.72 1.43 0.92
C SER A 200 5.07 2.08 -0.42
N LEU A 201 5.89 1.41 -1.24
CA LEU A 201 6.21 1.88 -2.58
C LEU A 201 4.98 1.68 -3.47
N SER A 202 4.48 2.77 -4.07
CA SER A 202 3.20 2.75 -4.78
C SER A 202 3.37 2.92 -6.29
N ASP A 203 2.90 1.92 -7.02
CA ASP A 203 2.81 1.89 -8.48
C ASP A 203 1.54 2.59 -8.95
N THR A 204 1.47 3.90 -8.69
CA THR A 204 0.26 4.72 -8.78
C THR A 204 -0.43 4.64 -10.14
N VAL A 205 0.32 4.46 -11.23
CA VAL A 205 -0.19 4.43 -12.60
C VAL A 205 0.05 3.09 -13.32
N GLY A 206 0.52 2.07 -12.60
CA GLY A 206 0.76 0.74 -13.14
C GLY A 206 2.01 0.61 -14.01
N SER A 207 2.95 1.55 -13.91
CA SER A 207 4.15 1.61 -14.74
C SER A 207 5.34 0.74 -14.24
N SER A 208 5.21 0.10 -13.08
CA SER A 208 6.28 -0.72 -12.54
C SER A 208 6.60 -1.93 -13.42
N THR A 209 7.89 -2.25 -13.56
CA THR A 209 8.38 -3.46 -14.20
C THR A 209 9.07 -4.36 -13.18
N PRO A 210 9.17 -5.68 -13.42
CA PRO A 210 9.88 -6.60 -12.53
C PRO A 210 11.31 -6.16 -12.22
N GLU A 211 12.02 -5.59 -13.21
CA GLU A 211 13.42 -5.12 -13.05
C GLU A 211 13.49 -3.96 -12.05
N VAL A 212 12.60 -2.97 -12.20
CA VAL A 212 12.56 -1.79 -11.31
C VAL A 212 12.12 -2.21 -9.91
N ILE A 213 11.12 -3.08 -9.79
CA ILE A 213 10.66 -3.63 -8.51
C ILE A 213 11.83 -4.34 -7.81
N THR A 214 12.52 -5.25 -8.52
CA THR A 214 13.68 -5.99 -8.00
C THR A 214 14.77 -5.02 -7.55
N TYR A 215 15.12 -4.04 -8.37
CA TYR A 215 16.16 -3.08 -8.03
C TYR A 215 15.82 -2.32 -6.75
N LEU A 216 14.63 -1.71 -6.67
CA LEU A 216 14.24 -0.89 -5.52
C LEU A 216 14.23 -1.72 -4.23
N PHE A 217 13.52 -2.83 -4.18
CA PHE A 217 13.40 -3.60 -2.94
C PHE A 217 14.74 -4.23 -2.51
N SER A 218 15.53 -4.80 -3.45
CA SER A 218 16.82 -5.42 -3.10
C SER A 218 17.86 -4.42 -2.61
N HIS A 219 17.75 -3.13 -2.93
CA HIS A 219 18.66 -2.09 -2.47
C HIS A 219 18.14 -1.37 -1.23
N LEU A 220 16.84 -1.08 -1.16
CA LEU A 220 16.28 -0.29 -0.07
C LEU A 220 16.12 -1.11 1.23
N ILE A 221 15.69 -2.37 1.14
CA ILE A 221 15.46 -3.20 2.33
C ILE A 221 16.73 -3.40 3.17
N PRO A 222 17.88 -3.82 2.60
CA PRO A 222 19.10 -3.98 3.40
C PRO A 222 19.69 -2.64 3.86
N LYS A 223 19.50 -1.58 3.08
CA LYS A 223 20.02 -0.24 3.43
C LYS A 223 19.24 0.42 4.58
N TYR A 224 17.95 0.12 4.72
CA TYR A 224 17.07 0.72 5.73
C TYR A 224 16.34 -0.36 6.55
N PRO A 225 17.06 -1.18 7.34
CA PRO A 225 16.47 -2.30 8.09
C PRO A 225 15.45 -1.87 9.15
N GLN A 226 15.43 -0.57 9.51
CA GLN A 226 14.46 0.02 10.43
C GLN A 226 13.10 0.34 9.78
N ILE A 227 13.01 0.27 8.42
CA ILE A 227 11.77 0.52 7.68
C ILE A 227 11.14 -0.81 7.29
N GLU A 228 9.86 -0.96 7.54
CA GLU A 228 9.03 -1.97 6.93
C GLU A 228 8.59 -1.49 5.54
N PHE A 229 9.14 -2.10 4.50
CA PHE A 229 8.76 -1.78 3.13
C PHE A 229 7.52 -2.57 2.72
N GLY A 230 6.58 -1.88 2.06
CA GLY A 230 5.38 -2.44 1.45
C GLY A 230 5.38 -2.28 -0.07
N ALA A 231 4.64 -3.15 -0.74
CA ALA A 231 4.40 -3.10 -2.16
C ALA A 231 2.90 -2.84 -2.43
N HIS A 232 2.59 -1.61 -2.86
CA HIS A 232 1.26 -1.23 -3.34
C HIS A 232 1.31 -1.15 -4.86
N LEU A 233 1.11 -2.31 -5.51
CA LEU A 233 1.29 -2.48 -6.95
C LEU A 233 -0.05 -2.48 -7.66
N HIS A 234 -0.10 -1.77 -8.79
CA HIS A 234 -1.20 -1.87 -9.75
C HIS A 234 -0.84 -2.88 -10.84
N THR A 235 -1.83 -3.63 -11.29
CA THR A 235 -1.62 -4.76 -12.19
C THR A 235 -2.71 -4.85 -13.26
N THR A 236 -2.36 -5.54 -14.33
CA THR A 236 -3.32 -6.08 -15.29
C THR A 236 -3.49 -7.59 -15.06
N PRO A 237 -4.46 -8.25 -15.69
CA PRO A 237 -4.63 -9.71 -15.59
C PRO A 237 -3.38 -10.51 -15.95
N ASP A 238 -2.47 -9.94 -16.76
CA ASP A 238 -1.27 -10.64 -17.25
C ASP A 238 0.00 -10.30 -16.46
N THR A 239 0.03 -9.20 -15.68
CA THR A 239 1.26 -8.70 -15.05
C THR A 239 1.35 -8.96 -13.54
N TRP A 240 0.29 -9.47 -12.91
CA TRP A 240 0.24 -9.64 -11.45
C TRP A 240 1.32 -10.58 -10.91
N PHE A 241 1.58 -11.70 -11.62
CA PHE A 241 2.50 -12.74 -11.14
C PHE A 241 3.94 -12.20 -11.06
N GLU A 242 4.43 -11.65 -12.16
CA GLU A 242 5.80 -11.16 -12.28
C GLU A 242 6.11 -10.02 -11.30
N LYS A 243 5.11 -9.15 -11.03
CA LYS A 243 5.26 -8.06 -10.07
C LYS A 243 5.31 -8.56 -8.62
N ILE A 244 4.45 -9.52 -8.24
CA ILE A 244 4.51 -10.14 -6.90
C ILE A 244 5.84 -10.88 -6.72
N ASP A 245 6.22 -11.69 -7.71
CA ASP A 245 7.44 -12.49 -7.65
C ASP A 245 8.67 -11.60 -7.50
N ALA A 246 8.79 -10.56 -8.32
CA ALA A 246 9.89 -9.59 -8.24
C ALA A 246 9.98 -8.92 -6.87
N ALA A 247 8.87 -8.49 -6.29
CA ALA A 247 8.85 -7.85 -4.98
C ALA A 247 9.21 -8.85 -3.86
N TYR A 248 8.60 -10.05 -3.86
CA TYR A 248 8.84 -11.05 -2.84
C TYR A 248 10.27 -11.60 -2.88
N GLN A 249 10.79 -11.97 -4.07
CA GLN A 249 12.16 -12.46 -4.22
C GLN A 249 13.20 -11.40 -3.82
N SER A 250 12.82 -10.13 -3.84
CA SER A 250 13.65 -8.99 -3.44
C SER A 250 13.47 -8.59 -1.97
N GLY A 251 12.77 -9.40 -1.16
CA GLY A 251 12.69 -9.23 0.29
C GLY A 251 11.45 -8.51 0.80
N CYS A 252 10.53 -8.07 -0.06
CA CYS A 252 9.28 -7.48 0.38
C CYS A 252 8.38 -8.55 1.04
N THR A 253 7.80 -8.21 2.19
CA THR A 253 6.93 -9.11 2.95
C THR A 253 5.58 -8.48 3.30
N ARG A 254 5.33 -7.24 2.87
CA ARG A 254 4.08 -6.51 3.05
C ARG A 254 3.48 -6.18 1.69
N PHE A 255 2.27 -6.66 1.40
CA PHE A 255 1.62 -6.54 0.11
C PHE A 255 0.21 -6.00 0.27
N ASP A 256 -0.10 -4.93 -0.43
CA ASP A 256 -1.43 -4.37 -0.53
C ASP A 256 -2.16 -5.04 -1.70
N GLY A 257 -3.43 -5.37 -1.48
CA GLY A 257 -4.31 -5.92 -2.51
C GLY A 257 -5.76 -5.51 -2.30
N ALA A 258 -6.57 -5.72 -3.29
CA ALA A 258 -8.02 -5.61 -3.18
C ALA A 258 -8.65 -6.84 -3.84
N ILE A 259 -9.67 -7.43 -3.22
CA ILE A 259 -10.38 -8.57 -3.79
C ILE A 259 -10.85 -8.22 -5.21
N GLN A 260 -10.58 -9.13 -6.17
CA GLN A 260 -10.86 -9.00 -7.60
C GLN A 260 -10.11 -7.83 -8.29
N GLY A 261 -9.12 -7.21 -7.65
CA GLY A 261 -8.37 -6.10 -8.20
C GLY A 261 -9.17 -4.82 -8.37
N PHE A 262 -10.32 -4.67 -7.71
CA PHE A 262 -11.13 -3.46 -7.80
C PHE A 262 -10.37 -2.23 -7.28
N GLY A 263 -10.71 -1.06 -7.86
CA GLY A 263 -10.06 0.21 -7.55
C GLY A 263 -8.82 0.45 -8.39
N GLY A 264 -7.91 1.23 -7.87
CA GLY A 264 -6.73 1.73 -8.56
C GLY A 264 -6.84 3.22 -8.88
N CYS A 265 -5.77 3.79 -9.42
CA CYS A 265 -5.71 5.21 -9.72
C CYS A 265 -6.51 5.53 -11.00
N PRO A 266 -7.45 6.49 -10.96
CA PRO A 266 -8.18 6.93 -12.16
C PRO A 266 -7.27 7.58 -13.21
N MET A 267 -6.01 7.85 -12.86
CA MET A 267 -4.99 8.38 -13.76
C MET A 267 -4.15 7.29 -14.46
N ALA A 268 -4.42 6.01 -14.21
CA ALA A 268 -3.84 4.92 -14.99
C ALA A 268 -4.30 5.01 -16.45
N THR A 269 -3.37 4.81 -17.38
CA THR A 269 -3.65 4.95 -18.82
C THR A 269 -4.38 3.73 -19.39
N ASP A 270 -4.20 2.57 -18.78
CA ASP A 270 -4.86 1.32 -19.16
C ASP A 270 -6.11 1.10 -18.30
N LYS A 271 -7.26 0.93 -18.95
CA LYS A 271 -8.54 0.65 -18.28
C LYS A 271 -8.56 -0.70 -17.54
N LEU A 272 -7.65 -1.61 -17.88
CA LEU A 272 -7.52 -2.90 -17.20
C LEU A 272 -6.59 -2.85 -15.99
N THR A 273 -5.90 -1.73 -15.78
CA THR A 273 -5.01 -1.56 -14.63
C THR A 273 -5.83 -1.28 -13.38
N GLY A 274 -5.73 -2.17 -12.40
CA GLY A 274 -6.39 -2.07 -11.11
C GLY A 274 -5.44 -2.39 -9.97
N ASN A 275 -5.97 -2.49 -8.76
CA ASN A 275 -5.21 -2.98 -7.62
C ASN A 275 -4.69 -4.42 -7.84
N MET A 276 -3.67 -4.81 -7.14
CA MET A 276 -3.24 -6.22 -7.06
C MET A 276 -4.40 -7.07 -6.53
N PRO A 277 -4.88 -8.10 -7.27
CA PRO A 277 -5.98 -8.93 -6.77
C PRO A 277 -5.53 -9.77 -5.57
N THR A 278 -6.25 -9.66 -4.45
CA THR A 278 -5.90 -10.35 -3.20
C THR A 278 -5.89 -11.86 -3.34
N GLU A 279 -6.81 -12.43 -4.13
CA GLU A 279 -6.83 -13.86 -4.44
C GLU A 279 -5.55 -14.33 -5.17
N LYS A 280 -4.91 -13.44 -5.93
CA LYS A 280 -3.63 -13.74 -6.60
C LYS A 280 -2.47 -13.72 -5.61
N LEU A 281 -2.45 -12.79 -4.65
CA LEU A 281 -1.50 -12.79 -3.54
C LEU A 281 -1.60 -14.11 -2.75
N ILE A 282 -2.82 -14.50 -2.34
CA ILE A 282 -3.05 -15.73 -1.59
C ILE A 282 -2.60 -16.95 -2.39
N SER A 283 -2.96 -17.03 -3.66
CA SER A 283 -2.56 -18.14 -4.55
C SER A 283 -1.05 -18.23 -4.70
N TYR A 284 -0.36 -17.11 -4.93
CA TYR A 284 1.09 -17.05 -5.05
C TYR A 284 1.80 -17.53 -3.78
N PHE A 285 1.42 -17.00 -2.62
CA PHE A 285 2.06 -17.38 -1.36
C PHE A 285 1.76 -18.82 -0.95
N THR A 286 0.55 -19.32 -1.23
CA THR A 286 0.20 -20.72 -1.00
C THR A 286 1.07 -21.66 -1.88
N ALA A 287 1.22 -21.34 -3.16
CA ALA A 287 2.08 -22.11 -4.08
C ALA A 287 3.56 -22.10 -3.64
N ASN A 288 4.02 -21.02 -3.04
CA ASN A 288 5.37 -20.88 -2.48
C ASN A 288 5.49 -21.41 -1.04
N LYS A 289 4.49 -22.14 -0.55
CA LYS A 289 4.45 -22.75 0.81
C LYS A 289 4.63 -21.71 1.93
N LYS A 290 4.19 -20.49 1.71
CA LYS A 290 4.15 -19.44 2.73
C LYS A 290 2.78 -19.43 3.39
N ILE A 291 2.78 -19.56 4.69
CA ILE A 291 1.56 -19.53 5.49
C ILE A 291 1.21 -18.06 5.73
N THR A 292 0.03 -17.64 5.27
CA THR A 292 -0.49 -16.30 5.51
C THR A 292 -1.39 -16.21 6.74
N GLY A 293 -1.72 -17.35 7.36
CA GLY A 293 -2.64 -17.41 8.49
C GLY A 293 -4.12 -17.13 8.15
N LEU A 294 -4.45 -16.92 6.88
CA LEU A 294 -5.78 -16.55 6.45
C LEU A 294 -6.77 -17.72 6.50
N ASN A 295 -8.01 -17.43 6.92
CA ASN A 295 -9.12 -18.39 6.90
C ASN A 295 -9.72 -18.44 5.49
N SER A 296 -9.53 -19.56 4.78
CA SER A 296 -9.98 -19.73 3.39
C SER A 296 -11.50 -19.69 3.21
N LEU A 297 -12.27 -20.26 4.14
CA LEU A 297 -13.74 -20.22 4.07
C LEU A 297 -14.28 -18.81 4.29
N SER A 298 -13.67 -18.07 5.23
CA SER A 298 -14.01 -16.67 5.44
C SER A 298 -13.60 -15.81 4.23
N PHE A 299 -12.49 -16.13 3.58
CA PHE A 299 -12.07 -15.47 2.35
C PHE A 299 -13.07 -15.69 1.20
N GLU A 300 -13.55 -16.92 1.00
CA GLU A 300 -14.58 -17.21 0.01
C GLU A 300 -15.86 -16.41 0.28
N SER A 301 -16.28 -16.34 1.55
CA SER A 301 -17.42 -15.51 1.95
C SER A 301 -17.20 -14.02 1.64
N ALA A 302 -16.03 -13.48 1.98
CA ALA A 302 -15.68 -12.09 1.70
C ALA A 302 -15.60 -11.80 0.19
N TYR A 303 -15.07 -12.74 -0.59
CA TYR A 303 -15.01 -12.65 -2.06
C TYR A 303 -16.42 -12.56 -2.67
N ASN A 304 -17.36 -13.37 -2.16
CA ASN A 304 -18.76 -13.33 -2.60
C ASN A 304 -19.45 -12.01 -2.21
N GLU A 305 -19.16 -11.47 -1.02
CA GLU A 305 -19.68 -10.15 -0.62
C GLU A 305 -19.09 -9.02 -1.48
N ALA A 306 -17.79 -9.07 -1.83
CA ALA A 306 -17.18 -8.16 -2.79
C ALA A 306 -17.90 -8.21 -4.13
N SER A 307 -18.11 -9.41 -4.70
CA SER A 307 -18.80 -9.59 -5.98
C SER A 307 -20.20 -9.00 -5.99
N LYS A 308 -20.97 -9.18 -4.89
CA LYS A 308 -22.31 -8.60 -4.74
C LYS A 308 -22.26 -7.07 -4.65
N LEU A 309 -21.33 -6.54 -3.87
CA LEU A 309 -21.19 -5.10 -3.66
C LEU A 309 -20.79 -4.40 -4.94
N PHE A 310 -19.71 -4.84 -5.57
CA PHE A 310 -19.18 -4.21 -6.77
C PHE A 310 -20.09 -4.47 -7.98
N GLY A 311 -20.68 -5.66 -8.12
CA GLY A 311 -21.67 -5.93 -9.17
C GLY A 311 -22.92 -5.06 -9.10
N LYS A 312 -23.22 -4.47 -7.94
CA LYS A 312 -24.37 -3.58 -7.76
C LYS A 312 -24.04 -2.10 -7.95
N PHE A 313 -22.85 -1.66 -7.60
CA PHE A 313 -22.52 -0.24 -7.49
C PHE A 313 -21.43 0.22 -8.45
N HIS A 314 -20.70 -0.68 -9.11
CA HIS A 314 -19.60 -0.38 -10.05
C HIS A 314 -20.07 -0.02 -11.45
#